data_c7b7f803fbdb32476a8be85a1eb37eb2
#
_entry.id   c7b7f803fbdb32476a8be85a1eb37eb2
#
_cell.length_a   1.000
_cell.length_b   1.000
_cell.length_c   1.000
_cell.angle_alpha   90.00
_cell.angle_beta   90.00
_cell.angle_gamma   90.00
#
_symmetry.space_group_name_H-M   'P 1'
#
loop_
_entity.id
_entity.type
_entity.pdbx_description
1 polymer ?
#
loop_
_entity_poly.entity_id
_entity_poly.type
_entity_poly.pdbx_seq_one_letter_code
_entity_poly.pdbx_strand_id
1 'polypeptide(L)'
;MADMKVTILATLLFSFASAYAAGNATDGKAVYERACRNCHGATGVANPGIVKMMNVQIKDLGSADVQKMSDDEIKKIVTGGKGKMPAIHSVTGKSLDDVVAYVRTLKK
;
A
#
# COMPACT_ATOMS: atom_id res chain seq x y z
N MET A 1 -25.52 54.60 -27.40
CA MET A 1 -25.74 53.51 -26.45
C MET A 1 -24.75 52.44 -26.80
N ALA A 2 -23.78 52.22 -25.93
CA ALA A 2 -22.76 51.21 -26.14
C ALA A 2 -23.25 49.88 -25.55
N ASP A 3 -23.49 48.90 -26.42
CA ASP A 3 -23.78 47.54 -25.98
C ASP A 3 -22.52 46.93 -25.38
N MET A 4 -22.48 46.92 -24.07
CA MET A 4 -21.42 46.22 -23.34
C MET A 4 -21.75 44.71 -23.41
N LYS A 5 -21.16 44.04 -24.37
CA LYS A 5 -21.17 42.58 -24.38
C LYS A 5 -20.21 42.09 -23.30
N VAL A 6 -20.77 41.71 -22.15
CA VAL A 6 -20.03 41.02 -21.13
C VAL A 6 -19.73 39.64 -21.63
N THR A 7 -18.52 39.47 -22.13
CA THR A 7 -18.01 38.11 -22.44
C THR A 7 -17.63 37.47 -21.12
N ILE A 8 -18.49 36.64 -20.57
CA ILE A 8 -18.16 35.80 -19.42
C ILE A 8 -17.20 34.73 -19.95
N LEU A 9 -15.93 34.96 -19.70
CA LEU A 9 -14.90 33.94 -19.91
C LEU A 9 -15.09 32.91 -18.81
N ALA A 10 -15.78 31.82 -19.12
CA ALA A 10 -15.83 30.67 -18.25
C ALA A 10 -14.45 30.05 -18.22
N THR A 11 -13.64 30.40 -17.23
CA THR A 11 -12.42 29.69 -16.94
C THR A 11 -12.81 28.33 -16.41
N LEU A 12 -12.74 27.31 -17.28
CA LEU A 12 -12.77 25.92 -16.85
C LEU A 12 -11.50 25.70 -16.02
N LEU A 13 -11.67 25.72 -14.71
CA LEU A 13 -10.65 25.21 -13.79
C LEU A 13 -10.66 23.69 -13.96
N PHE A 14 -9.77 23.19 -14.83
CA PHE A 14 -9.38 21.80 -14.81
C PHE A 14 -8.62 21.56 -13.51
N SER A 15 -9.33 21.12 -12.47
CA SER A 15 -8.68 20.51 -11.33
C SER A 15 -8.03 19.23 -11.85
N PHE A 16 -6.73 19.34 -12.16
CA PHE A 16 -5.90 18.15 -12.23
C PHE A 16 -5.85 17.59 -10.82
N ALA A 17 -6.80 16.73 -10.48
CA ALA A 17 -6.59 15.80 -9.40
C ALA A 17 -5.33 15.05 -9.79
N SER A 18 -4.22 15.31 -9.07
CA SER A 18 -3.06 14.46 -9.13
C SER A 18 -3.53 13.08 -8.74
N ALA A 19 -3.91 12.28 -9.72
CA ALA A 19 -4.07 10.87 -9.52
C ALA A 19 -2.67 10.34 -9.22
N TYR A 20 -2.26 10.40 -7.95
CA TYR A 20 -1.29 9.44 -7.48
C TYR A 20 -1.94 8.10 -7.80
N ALA A 21 -1.42 7.44 -8.84
CA ALA A 21 -1.89 6.13 -9.19
C ALA A 21 -1.76 5.27 -7.94
N ALA A 22 -2.88 5.05 -7.24
CA ALA A 22 -2.93 4.05 -6.20
C ALA A 22 -2.35 2.78 -6.80
N GLY A 23 -1.54 2.05 -6.04
CA GLY A 23 -0.96 0.81 -6.52
C GLY A 23 -2.04 -0.14 -7.00
N ASN A 24 -1.67 -1.05 -7.88
CA ASN A 24 -2.56 -2.07 -8.42
C ASN A 24 -2.53 -3.30 -7.51
N ALA A 25 -3.67 -3.62 -6.88
CA ALA A 25 -3.76 -4.75 -5.96
C ALA A 25 -3.55 -6.11 -6.66
N THR A 26 -3.93 -6.24 -7.93
CA THR A 26 -3.70 -7.47 -8.69
C THR A 26 -2.20 -7.71 -8.92
N ASP A 27 -1.48 -6.68 -9.33
CA ASP A 27 -0.02 -6.74 -9.46
C ASP A 27 0.65 -6.89 -8.08
N GLY A 28 0.09 -6.25 -7.07
CA GLY A 28 0.56 -6.34 -5.69
C GLY A 28 0.43 -7.74 -5.10
N LYS A 29 -0.56 -8.52 -5.53
CA LYS A 29 -0.67 -9.92 -5.13
C LYS A 29 0.55 -10.72 -5.56
N ALA A 30 1.03 -10.53 -6.78
CA ALA A 30 2.22 -11.22 -7.27
C ALA A 30 3.47 -10.82 -6.46
N VAL A 31 3.60 -9.54 -6.09
CA VAL A 31 4.67 -9.07 -5.22
C VAL A 31 4.58 -9.70 -3.83
N TYR A 32 3.39 -9.73 -3.26
CA TYR A 32 3.12 -10.32 -1.95
C TYR A 32 3.48 -11.81 -1.91
N GLU A 33 3.03 -12.57 -2.91
CA GLU A 33 3.32 -14.00 -3.02
C GLU A 33 4.82 -14.29 -3.06
N ARG A 34 5.58 -13.46 -3.72
CA ARG A 34 7.02 -13.60 -3.87
C ARG A 34 7.79 -13.16 -2.61
N ALA A 35 7.42 -12.04 -2.01
CA ALA A 35 8.24 -11.35 -1.04
C ALA A 35 7.72 -11.38 0.40
N CYS A 36 6.44 -11.65 0.62
CA CYS A 36 5.78 -11.46 1.92
C CYS A 36 5.14 -12.74 2.48
N ARG A 37 4.59 -13.55 1.61
CA ARG A 37 3.76 -14.70 1.99
C ARG A 37 4.46 -15.70 2.89
N ASN A 38 5.74 -15.91 2.72
CA ASN A 38 6.46 -16.92 3.50
C ASN A 38 6.30 -16.70 5.03
N CYS A 39 6.35 -15.46 5.46
CA CYS A 39 6.16 -15.08 6.87
C CYS A 39 4.73 -14.68 7.19
N HIS A 40 4.12 -13.87 6.33
CA HIS A 40 2.80 -13.28 6.58
C HIS A 40 1.61 -14.16 6.20
N GLY A 41 1.86 -15.31 5.57
CA GLY A 41 0.82 -16.26 5.18
C GLY A 41 0.03 -15.83 3.94
N ALA A 42 -0.77 -16.75 3.41
CA ALA A 42 -1.54 -16.51 2.19
C ALA A 42 -2.62 -15.43 2.32
N THR A 43 -3.14 -15.22 3.53
CA THR A 43 -4.24 -14.30 3.80
C THR A 43 -3.85 -13.14 4.73
N GLY A 44 -2.56 -12.98 5.02
CA GLY A 44 -2.07 -12.00 5.98
C GLY A 44 -2.00 -12.51 7.42
N VAL A 45 -2.60 -13.66 7.69
CA VAL A 45 -2.44 -14.37 8.97
C VAL A 45 -1.08 -15.07 8.97
N ALA A 46 -0.25 -14.74 9.94
CA ALA A 46 1.12 -15.22 10.00
C ALA A 46 1.23 -16.74 9.89
N ASN A 47 2.28 -17.19 9.19
CA ASN A 47 2.61 -18.60 9.09
C ASN A 47 3.03 -19.13 10.48
N PRO A 48 2.29 -20.06 11.09
CA PRO A 48 2.59 -20.53 12.44
C PRO A 48 3.96 -21.17 12.59
N GLY A 49 4.43 -21.84 11.55
CA GLY A 49 5.76 -22.46 11.54
C GLY A 49 6.88 -21.42 11.63
N ILE A 50 6.74 -20.32 10.91
CA ILE A 50 7.71 -19.21 10.94
C ILE A 50 7.66 -18.49 12.29
N VAL A 51 6.46 -18.23 12.81
CA VAL A 51 6.26 -17.60 14.13
C VAL A 51 6.97 -18.39 15.22
N LYS A 52 6.81 -19.72 15.19
CA LYS A 52 7.45 -20.61 16.16
C LYS A 52 8.97 -20.69 15.97
N MET A 53 9.41 -20.87 14.73
CA MET A 53 10.82 -21.02 14.41
C MET A 53 11.63 -19.77 14.76
N MET A 54 11.11 -18.59 14.47
CA MET A 54 11.78 -17.32 14.72
C MET A 54 11.50 -16.75 16.12
N ASN A 55 10.59 -17.36 16.87
CA ASN A 55 10.14 -16.86 18.17
C ASN A 55 9.72 -15.38 18.10
N VAL A 56 8.78 -15.08 17.20
CA VAL A 56 8.29 -13.73 16.94
C VAL A 56 6.78 -13.69 17.05
N GLN A 57 6.24 -12.48 17.24
CA GLN A 57 4.84 -12.18 16.99
C GLN A 57 4.73 -11.41 15.69
N ILE A 58 3.92 -11.90 14.78
CA ILE A 58 3.64 -11.25 13.50
C ILE A 58 2.16 -10.86 13.50
N LYS A 59 1.89 -9.56 13.38
CA LYS A 59 0.52 -9.06 13.34
C LYS A 59 -0.19 -9.57 12.09
N ASP A 60 -1.48 -9.88 12.25
CA ASP A 60 -2.37 -10.11 11.12
C ASP A 60 -2.46 -8.84 10.26
N LEU A 61 -2.07 -8.94 9.00
CA LEU A 61 -2.08 -7.79 8.09
C LEU A 61 -3.50 -7.25 7.83
N GLY A 62 -4.52 -8.08 8.02
CA GLY A 62 -5.92 -7.66 7.93
C GLY A 62 -6.46 -7.00 9.19
N SER A 63 -5.70 -6.98 10.28
CA SER A 63 -6.14 -6.42 11.56
C SER A 63 -6.33 -4.91 11.50
N ALA A 64 -7.15 -4.39 12.41
CA ALA A 64 -7.36 -2.95 12.54
C ALA A 64 -6.05 -2.20 12.83
N ASP A 65 -5.15 -2.76 13.61
CA ASP A 65 -3.88 -2.16 13.95
C ASP A 65 -3.02 -1.90 12.71
N VAL A 66 -2.94 -2.86 11.81
CA VAL A 66 -2.20 -2.70 10.55
C VAL A 66 -2.95 -1.80 9.59
N GLN A 67 -4.26 -1.96 9.46
CA GLN A 67 -5.06 -1.19 8.51
C GLN A 67 -5.18 0.30 8.88
N LYS A 68 -4.96 0.66 10.14
CA LYS A 68 -4.86 2.06 10.59
C LYS A 68 -3.56 2.74 10.20
N MET A 69 -2.51 1.98 9.92
CA MET A 69 -1.23 2.54 9.50
C MET A 69 -1.40 3.26 8.16
N SER A 70 -0.70 4.38 8.00
CA SER A 70 -0.63 5.05 6.70
C SER A 70 0.12 4.21 5.68
N ASP A 71 -0.12 4.46 4.41
CA ASP A 71 0.65 3.81 3.34
C ASP A 71 2.14 4.06 3.49
N ASP A 72 2.53 5.28 3.86
CA ASP A 72 3.93 5.64 4.08
C ASP A 72 4.56 4.86 5.24
N GLU A 73 3.82 4.64 6.33
CA GLU A 73 4.30 3.84 7.46
C GLU A 73 4.52 2.38 7.05
N ILE A 74 3.59 1.81 6.29
CA ILE A 74 3.74 0.44 5.76
C ILE A 74 4.94 0.36 4.81
N LYS A 75 5.09 1.33 3.92
CA LYS A 75 6.24 1.41 3.00
C LYS A 75 7.56 1.49 3.73
N LYS A 76 7.65 2.27 4.80
CA LYS A 76 8.85 2.36 5.63
C LYS A 76 9.24 1.03 6.26
N ILE A 77 8.26 0.26 6.72
CA ILE A 77 8.50 -1.07 7.28
C ILE A 77 9.02 -2.02 6.21
N VAL A 78 8.43 -2.00 5.03
CA VAL A 78 8.87 -2.85 3.92
C VAL A 78 10.31 -2.50 3.48
N THR A 79 10.60 -1.22 3.32
CA THR A 79 11.89 -0.76 2.79
C THR A 79 13.01 -0.76 3.82
N GLY A 80 12.69 -0.51 5.08
CA GLY A 80 13.68 -0.39 6.17
C GLY A 80 13.71 -1.56 7.14
N GLY A 81 12.69 -2.41 7.12
CA GLY A 81 12.51 -3.48 8.09
C GLY A 81 11.99 -2.98 9.44
N LYS A 82 11.61 -3.92 10.29
CA LYS A 82 11.18 -3.65 11.66
C LYS A 82 11.34 -4.88 12.52
N GLY A 83 12.09 -4.77 13.62
CA GLY A 83 12.35 -5.92 14.50
C GLY A 83 13.02 -7.04 13.71
N LYS A 84 12.45 -8.24 13.77
CA LYS A 84 12.97 -9.39 13.01
C LYS A 84 12.51 -9.44 11.55
N MET A 85 11.61 -8.54 11.12
CA MET A 85 11.30 -8.38 9.73
C MET A 85 12.43 -7.67 9.01
N PRO A 86 13.11 -8.31 8.05
CA PRO A 86 14.18 -7.65 7.31
C PRO A 86 13.61 -6.61 6.35
N ALA A 87 14.46 -5.68 5.93
CA ALA A 87 14.16 -4.81 4.81
C ALA A 87 14.01 -5.63 3.52
N ILE A 88 13.01 -5.33 2.72
CA ILE A 88 12.75 -6.01 1.46
C ILE A 88 13.22 -5.13 0.30
N HIS A 89 14.50 -5.20 0.02
CA HIS A 89 15.14 -4.32 -0.97
C HIS A 89 14.66 -4.53 -2.42
N SER A 90 14.08 -5.69 -2.70
CA SER A 90 13.54 -5.99 -4.04
C SER A 90 12.18 -5.36 -4.33
N VAL A 91 11.53 -4.77 -3.33
CA VAL A 91 10.20 -4.16 -3.45
C VAL A 91 10.34 -2.65 -3.33
N THR A 92 10.31 -1.97 -4.48
CA THR A 92 10.52 -0.53 -4.59
C THR A 92 9.60 0.07 -5.66
N GLY A 93 9.45 1.41 -5.66
CA GLY A 93 8.70 2.11 -6.68
C GLY A 93 7.28 1.59 -6.84
N LYS A 94 6.93 1.24 -8.08
CA LYS A 94 5.59 0.72 -8.40
C LYS A 94 5.25 -0.55 -7.63
N SER A 95 6.19 -1.49 -7.48
CA SER A 95 5.94 -2.74 -6.76
C SER A 95 5.64 -2.50 -5.28
N LEU A 96 6.22 -1.48 -4.68
CA LEU A 96 5.92 -1.06 -3.31
C LEU A 96 4.51 -0.50 -3.20
N ASP A 97 4.10 0.37 -4.11
CA ASP A 97 2.73 0.89 -4.16
C ASP A 97 1.72 -0.24 -4.37
N ASP A 98 2.01 -1.15 -5.27
CA ASP A 98 1.16 -2.28 -5.59
C ASP A 98 0.97 -3.22 -4.40
N VAL A 99 2.04 -3.56 -3.69
CA VAL A 99 1.93 -4.45 -2.52
C VAL A 99 1.17 -3.83 -1.37
N VAL A 100 1.31 -2.52 -1.16
CA VAL A 100 0.49 -1.80 -0.17
C VAL A 100 -0.99 -1.87 -0.56
N ALA A 101 -1.32 -1.65 -1.83
CA ALA A 101 -2.70 -1.80 -2.33
C ALA A 101 -3.24 -3.22 -2.07
N TYR A 102 -2.42 -4.24 -2.28
CA TYR A 102 -2.82 -5.62 -1.99
C TYR A 102 -3.05 -5.86 -0.50
N VAL A 103 -2.17 -5.38 0.37
CA VAL A 103 -2.33 -5.49 1.83
C VAL A 103 -3.66 -4.86 2.29
N ARG A 104 -4.10 -3.78 1.66
CA ARG A 104 -5.41 -3.17 1.96
C ARG A 104 -6.59 -4.10 1.64
N THR A 105 -6.44 -4.98 0.68
CA THR A 105 -7.48 -5.97 0.35
C THR A 105 -7.61 -7.07 1.41
N LEU A 106 -6.63 -7.22 2.29
CA LEU A 106 -6.63 -8.22 3.37
C LEU A 106 -7.44 -7.79 4.60
N LYS A 107 -7.93 -6.56 4.62
CA LYS A 107 -8.74 -6.01 5.70
C LYS A 107 -9.90 -6.94 6.06
N LYS A 108 -10.05 -7.20 7.35
CA LYS A 108 -11.13 -7.99 7.93
C LYS A 108 -12.32 -7.14 8.37
#